data_40495cc849043b8082a4cc1dfe5c10f3
#
_entry.id   40495cc849043b8082a4cc1dfe5c10f3
#
_cell.length_a   1.000
_cell.length_b   1.000
_cell.length_c   1.000
_cell.angle_alpha   90.00
_cell.angle_beta   90.00
_cell.angle_gamma   90.00
#
_symmetry.space_group_name_H-M   'P 1'
#
loop_
_entity.id
_entity.type
_entity.pdbx_description
1 polymer ?
#
loop_
_entity_poly.entity_id
_entity_poly.type
_entity_poly.pdbx_seq_one_letter_code
_entity_poly.pdbx_strand_id
1 'polypeptide(L)'
;LITSSAASDVYKRQAVIKVGGATEVEVKERKDRVEDALNATRAAVEEGVVVGGGCALLYASQELDKVKVKGDDQKAGVDIIKKALQAPIRQIAANAGVDGSVVVGKLLEGKKATQGFDAQDEQYVDMFSKGIIDPTKVVRSALQDASSIAGLLITTEAMIADKPEEKDSGPAMPPGGMGGMGGMGGMGM
;
A
#
# COMPACT_ATOMS: atom_id res chain seq x y z
N LEU A 1 46.52 -8.76 -14.25
CA LEU A 1 46.24 -7.32 -14.19
C LEU A 1 44.98 -6.92 -14.98
N ILE A 2 43.91 -7.74 -14.93
CA ILE A 2 42.62 -7.42 -15.60
C ILE A 2 41.51 -7.17 -14.58
N THR A 3 41.82 -7.07 -13.29
CA THR A 3 40.78 -7.01 -12.24
C THR A 3 40.41 -5.58 -11.79
N SER A 4 41.10 -4.53 -12.26
CA SER A 4 40.80 -3.16 -11.80
C SER A 4 39.74 -2.42 -12.63
N SER A 5 39.50 -2.79 -13.89
CA SER A 5 38.52 -2.09 -14.74
C SER A 5 37.09 -2.52 -14.45
N ALA A 6 36.82 -3.81 -14.20
CA ALA A 6 35.51 -4.31 -13.91
C ALA A 6 34.98 -3.81 -12.54
N ALA A 7 35.85 -3.77 -11.52
CA ALA A 7 35.51 -3.22 -10.23
C ALA A 7 35.25 -1.69 -10.29
N SER A 8 36.04 -0.97 -11.08
CA SER A 8 35.85 0.46 -11.31
C SER A 8 34.56 0.81 -12.02
N ASP A 9 34.11 0.00 -13.00
CA ASP A 9 32.86 0.25 -13.71
C ASP A 9 31.60 -0.03 -12.86
N VAL A 10 31.67 -1.01 -11.97
CA VAL A 10 30.60 -1.26 -10.99
C VAL A 10 30.49 -0.07 -10.02
N TYR A 11 31.60 0.49 -9.55
CA TYR A 11 31.62 1.64 -8.64
C TYR A 11 31.06 2.93 -9.27
N LYS A 12 31.29 3.14 -10.56
CA LYS A 12 30.82 4.32 -11.30
C LYS A 12 29.30 4.32 -11.57
N ARG A 13 28.64 3.20 -11.35
CA ARG A 13 27.17 3.04 -11.55
C ARG A 13 26.37 3.02 -10.25
N GLN A 14 27.01 3.32 -9.12
CA GLN A 14 26.34 3.37 -7.83
C GLN A 14 26.07 4.83 -7.44
N ALA A 15 24.84 5.06 -6.94
CA ALA A 15 24.45 6.30 -6.31
C ALA A 15 24.17 6.05 -4.82
N VAL A 16 24.63 6.95 -3.96
CA VAL A 16 24.37 6.90 -2.53
C VAL A 16 23.41 8.03 -2.17
N ILE A 17 22.21 7.66 -1.72
CA ILE A 17 21.21 8.60 -1.23
C ILE A 17 21.33 8.63 0.29
N LYS A 18 21.72 9.78 0.85
CA LYS A 18 21.81 9.98 2.29
C LYS A 18 20.49 10.62 2.77
N VAL A 19 19.86 9.98 3.73
CA VAL A 19 18.65 10.50 4.38
C VAL A 19 18.96 10.83 5.83
N GLY A 20 18.36 11.90 6.35
CA GLY A 20 18.49 12.34 7.73
C GLY A 20 17.17 12.86 8.27
N GLY A 21 17.08 13.00 9.58
CA GLY A 21 15.93 13.52 10.29
C GLY A 21 16.28 13.88 11.73
N ALA A 22 15.39 14.53 12.43
CA ALA A 22 15.57 14.92 13.81
C ALA A 22 15.46 13.74 14.80
N THR A 23 14.73 12.70 14.40
CA THR A 23 14.51 11.49 15.21
C THR A 23 14.78 10.23 14.39
N GLU A 24 15.06 9.12 15.07
CA GLU A 24 15.28 7.81 14.43
C GLU A 24 14.05 7.35 13.64
N VAL A 25 12.86 7.60 14.16
CA VAL A 25 11.59 7.28 13.49
C VAL A 25 11.44 8.04 12.17
N GLU A 26 11.78 9.33 12.17
CA GLU A 26 11.74 10.16 10.97
C GLU A 26 12.76 9.71 9.92
N VAL A 27 13.98 9.33 10.35
CA VAL A 27 15.00 8.81 9.44
C VAL A 27 14.53 7.50 8.81
N LYS A 28 13.94 6.61 9.60
CA LYS A 28 13.41 5.34 9.11
C LYS A 28 12.27 5.56 8.10
N GLU A 29 11.32 6.40 8.43
CA GLU A 29 10.19 6.72 7.54
C GLU A 29 10.68 7.30 6.20
N ARG A 30 11.63 8.23 6.23
CA ARG A 30 12.23 8.79 5.01
C ARG A 30 13.00 7.75 4.20
N LYS A 31 13.75 6.85 4.87
CA LYS A 31 14.43 5.75 4.21
C LYS A 31 13.45 4.84 3.50
N ASP A 32 12.40 4.41 4.19
CA ASP A 32 11.38 3.51 3.65
C ASP A 32 10.68 4.15 2.44
N ARG A 33 10.40 5.44 2.47
CA ARG A 33 9.83 6.21 1.35
C ARG A 33 10.76 6.27 0.13
N VAL A 34 12.08 6.45 0.35
CA VAL A 34 13.07 6.44 -0.74
C VAL A 34 13.19 5.04 -1.35
N GLU A 35 13.17 4.01 -0.52
CA GLU A 35 13.26 2.62 -0.96
C GLU A 35 12.02 2.21 -1.77
N ASP A 36 10.83 2.62 -1.34
CA ASP A 36 9.58 2.43 -2.07
C ASP A 36 9.60 3.13 -3.43
N ALA A 37 10.03 4.39 -3.48
CA ALA A 37 10.18 5.13 -4.72
C ALA A 37 11.17 4.46 -5.69
N LEU A 38 12.26 3.89 -5.19
CA LEU A 38 13.23 3.15 -5.99
C LEU A 38 12.60 1.88 -6.60
N ASN A 39 11.86 1.13 -5.81
CA ASN A 39 11.18 -0.08 -6.26
C ASN A 39 10.08 0.23 -7.27
N ALA A 40 9.29 1.28 -7.02
CA ALA A 40 8.29 1.77 -7.97
C ALA A 40 8.93 2.20 -9.31
N THR A 41 10.06 2.89 -9.27
CA THR A 41 10.80 3.30 -10.48
C THR A 41 11.30 2.09 -11.27
N ARG A 42 11.83 1.06 -10.60
CA ARG A 42 12.24 -0.19 -11.28
C ARG A 42 11.07 -0.87 -11.96
N ALA A 43 9.95 -1.00 -11.26
CA ALA A 43 8.74 -1.59 -11.82
C ALA A 43 8.22 -0.79 -13.03
N ALA A 44 8.30 0.56 -12.97
CA ALA A 44 7.92 1.44 -14.07
C ALA A 44 8.82 1.29 -15.30
N VAL A 45 10.12 1.05 -15.11
CA VAL A 45 11.05 0.77 -16.23
C VAL A 45 10.72 -0.54 -16.93
N GLU A 46 10.22 -1.54 -16.19
CA GLU A 46 9.89 -2.85 -16.75
C GLU A 46 8.60 -2.86 -17.58
N GLU A 47 7.51 -2.25 -17.09
CA GLU A 47 6.18 -2.36 -17.72
C GLU A 47 5.52 -0.99 -18.00
N GLY A 48 6.25 0.10 -17.77
CA GLY A 48 5.69 1.45 -17.96
C GLY A 48 4.82 1.90 -16.80
N VAL A 49 4.09 2.99 -17.03
CA VAL A 49 3.26 3.66 -16.04
C VAL A 49 1.83 3.83 -16.54
N VAL A 50 0.90 3.84 -15.61
CA VAL A 50 -0.53 4.11 -15.82
C VAL A 50 -0.97 5.29 -14.97
N VAL A 51 -2.18 5.78 -15.20
CA VAL A 51 -2.79 6.81 -14.36
C VAL A 51 -2.91 6.31 -12.92
N GLY A 52 -2.47 7.11 -11.96
CA GLY A 52 -2.50 6.78 -10.54
C GLY A 52 -3.85 7.05 -9.88
N GLY A 53 -3.84 7.07 -8.53
CA GLY A 53 -5.02 7.38 -7.75
C GLY A 53 -6.16 6.38 -7.88
N GLY A 54 -5.88 5.12 -8.25
CA GLY A 54 -6.89 4.08 -8.49
C GLY A 54 -7.67 4.23 -9.81
N CYS A 55 -7.35 5.26 -10.62
CA CYS A 55 -8.06 5.53 -11.87
C CYS A 55 -7.83 4.47 -12.94
N ALA A 56 -6.64 3.87 -13.00
CA ALA A 56 -6.33 2.82 -13.96
C ALA A 56 -7.28 1.63 -13.83
N LEU A 57 -7.54 1.16 -12.61
CA LEU A 57 -8.48 0.06 -12.35
C LEU A 57 -9.91 0.46 -12.64
N LEU A 58 -10.30 1.71 -12.34
CA LEU A 58 -11.61 2.25 -12.66
C LEU A 58 -11.87 2.21 -14.17
N TYR A 59 -10.93 2.66 -14.98
CA TYR A 59 -11.06 2.62 -16.45
C TYR A 59 -10.99 1.21 -17.01
N ALA A 60 -10.15 0.35 -16.44
CA ALA A 60 -10.10 -1.07 -16.79
C ALA A 60 -11.45 -1.78 -16.53
N SER A 61 -12.24 -1.33 -15.55
CA SER A 61 -13.55 -1.91 -15.27
C SER A 61 -14.55 -1.78 -16.43
N GLN A 62 -14.37 -0.80 -17.32
CA GLN A 62 -15.21 -0.64 -18.51
C GLN A 62 -14.97 -1.73 -19.56
N GLU A 63 -13.76 -2.29 -19.61
CA GLU A 63 -13.43 -3.38 -20.54
C GLU A 63 -14.15 -4.69 -20.17
N LEU A 64 -14.60 -4.83 -18.92
CA LEU A 64 -15.37 -6.00 -18.48
C LEU A 64 -16.71 -6.14 -19.18
N ASP A 65 -17.29 -5.06 -19.69
CA ASP A 65 -18.53 -5.09 -20.45
C ASP A 65 -18.38 -5.84 -21.80
N LYS A 66 -17.14 -6.03 -22.27
CA LYS A 66 -16.80 -6.76 -23.50
C LYS A 66 -16.60 -8.25 -23.24
N VAL A 67 -16.55 -8.68 -22.00
CA VAL A 67 -16.33 -10.08 -21.63
C VAL A 67 -17.57 -10.91 -21.95
N LYS A 68 -17.41 -11.90 -22.82
CA LYS A 68 -18.49 -12.83 -23.16
C LYS A 68 -18.67 -13.84 -22.04
N VAL A 69 -19.81 -13.81 -21.39
CA VAL A 69 -20.19 -14.73 -20.31
C VAL A 69 -21.29 -15.67 -20.75
N LYS A 70 -21.31 -16.87 -20.17
CA LYS A 70 -22.34 -17.89 -20.39
C LYS A 70 -23.12 -18.08 -19.09
N GLY A 71 -24.32 -17.51 -19.05
CA GLY A 71 -25.22 -17.66 -17.90
C GLY A 71 -25.10 -16.54 -16.84
N ASP A 72 -26.07 -16.54 -15.93
CA ASP A 72 -26.24 -15.48 -14.93
C ASP A 72 -25.17 -15.52 -13.84
N ASP A 73 -24.68 -16.72 -13.47
CA ASP A 73 -23.63 -16.87 -12.46
C ASP A 73 -22.32 -16.21 -12.89
N GLN A 74 -21.91 -16.43 -14.15
CA GLN A 74 -20.70 -15.79 -14.69
C GLN A 74 -20.89 -14.27 -14.78
N LYS A 75 -22.10 -13.82 -15.13
CA LYS A 75 -22.42 -12.39 -15.15
C LYS A 75 -22.30 -11.79 -13.75
N ALA A 76 -22.84 -12.46 -12.74
CA ALA A 76 -22.70 -12.04 -11.35
C ALA A 76 -21.23 -11.93 -10.92
N GLY A 77 -20.38 -12.88 -11.33
CA GLY A 77 -18.94 -12.82 -11.09
C GLY A 77 -18.29 -11.59 -11.73
N VAL A 78 -18.61 -11.27 -12.98
CA VAL A 78 -18.11 -10.06 -13.65
C VAL A 78 -18.59 -8.79 -12.94
N ASP A 79 -19.83 -8.74 -12.49
CA ASP A 79 -20.38 -7.59 -11.75
C ASP A 79 -19.68 -7.39 -10.40
N ILE A 80 -19.31 -8.47 -9.71
CA ILE A 80 -18.53 -8.43 -8.48
C ILE A 80 -17.16 -7.80 -8.74
N ILE A 81 -16.43 -8.28 -9.76
CA ILE A 81 -15.12 -7.74 -10.13
C ILE A 81 -15.25 -6.26 -10.53
N LYS A 82 -16.25 -5.90 -11.32
CA LYS A 82 -16.50 -4.52 -11.72
C LYS A 82 -16.67 -3.57 -10.53
N LYS A 83 -17.36 -4.02 -9.48
CA LYS A 83 -17.48 -3.27 -8.22
C LYS A 83 -16.17 -3.21 -7.45
N ALA A 84 -15.45 -4.34 -7.38
CA ALA A 84 -14.17 -4.41 -6.66
C ALA A 84 -13.11 -3.47 -7.25
N LEU A 85 -13.04 -3.34 -8.57
CA LEU A 85 -12.10 -2.44 -9.25
C LEU A 85 -12.31 -0.95 -8.92
N GLN A 86 -13.49 -0.58 -8.42
CA GLN A 86 -13.77 0.79 -7.97
C GLN A 86 -13.30 1.05 -6.53
N ALA A 87 -12.99 0.01 -5.76
CA ALA A 87 -12.66 0.15 -4.34
C ALA A 87 -11.43 1.04 -4.07
N PRO A 88 -10.31 0.93 -4.81
CA PRO A 88 -9.14 1.77 -4.54
C PRO A 88 -9.42 3.26 -4.65
N ILE A 89 -10.05 3.72 -5.73
CA ILE A 89 -10.37 5.14 -5.90
C ILE A 89 -11.41 5.63 -4.90
N ARG A 90 -12.38 4.80 -4.54
CA ARG A 90 -13.37 5.13 -3.50
C ARG A 90 -12.71 5.31 -2.15
N GLN A 91 -11.73 4.44 -1.82
CA GLN A 91 -11.01 4.55 -0.56
C GLN A 91 -10.13 5.80 -0.51
N ILE A 92 -9.46 6.14 -1.61
CA ILE A 92 -8.65 7.37 -1.71
C ILE A 92 -9.54 8.60 -1.52
N ALA A 93 -10.69 8.66 -2.18
CA ALA A 93 -11.65 9.76 -2.01
C ALA A 93 -12.19 9.84 -0.58
N ALA A 94 -12.54 8.71 0.03
CA ALA A 94 -13.01 8.65 1.40
C ALA A 94 -11.94 9.12 2.41
N ASN A 95 -10.68 8.77 2.20
CA ASN A 95 -9.57 9.24 3.02
C ASN A 95 -9.35 10.75 2.91
N ALA A 96 -9.72 11.35 1.78
CA ALA A 96 -9.73 12.81 1.58
C ALA A 96 -11.02 13.48 2.09
N GLY A 97 -11.96 12.72 2.67
CA GLY A 97 -13.24 13.26 3.16
C GLY A 97 -14.30 13.48 2.08
N VAL A 98 -14.09 12.96 0.86
CA VAL A 98 -15.00 13.13 -0.28
C VAL A 98 -15.77 11.83 -0.55
N ASP A 99 -17.04 11.94 -0.97
CA ASP A 99 -17.82 10.76 -1.35
C ASP A 99 -17.24 10.10 -2.62
N GLY A 100 -16.68 8.90 -2.43
CA GLY A 100 -16.10 8.12 -3.52
C GLY A 100 -17.08 7.75 -4.62
N SER A 101 -18.39 7.68 -4.34
CA SER A 101 -19.41 7.39 -5.36
C SER A 101 -19.57 8.55 -6.33
N VAL A 102 -19.50 9.78 -5.83
CA VAL A 102 -19.55 11.00 -6.63
C VAL A 102 -18.31 11.10 -7.53
N VAL A 103 -17.12 10.79 -6.95
CA VAL A 103 -15.86 10.82 -7.70
C VAL A 103 -15.89 9.80 -8.84
N VAL A 104 -16.27 8.56 -8.54
CA VAL A 104 -16.38 7.49 -9.55
C VAL A 104 -17.38 7.86 -10.64
N GLY A 105 -18.58 8.36 -10.28
CA GLY A 105 -19.60 8.79 -11.24
C GLY A 105 -19.06 9.83 -12.22
N LYS A 106 -18.46 10.90 -11.72
CA LYS A 106 -17.89 11.97 -12.55
C LYS A 106 -16.77 11.48 -13.49
N LEU A 107 -15.91 10.59 -13.02
CA LEU A 107 -14.82 10.05 -13.84
C LEU A 107 -15.33 9.11 -14.93
N LEU A 108 -16.37 8.32 -14.66
CA LEU A 108 -17.00 7.44 -15.66
C LEU A 108 -17.81 8.20 -16.71
N GLU A 109 -18.37 9.36 -16.37
CA GLU A 109 -19.00 10.28 -17.33
C GLU A 109 -17.98 10.97 -18.24
N GLY A 110 -16.75 11.12 -17.75
CA GLY A 110 -15.63 11.70 -18.48
C GLY A 110 -15.16 10.81 -19.63
N LYS A 111 -14.82 11.41 -20.78
CA LYS A 111 -14.35 10.67 -21.97
C LYS A 111 -12.83 10.50 -22.01
N LYS A 112 -12.09 11.02 -21.03
CA LYS A 112 -10.63 11.04 -21.02
C LYS A 112 -10.09 10.01 -20.01
N ALA A 113 -9.45 8.97 -20.49
CA ALA A 113 -8.82 7.94 -19.65
C ALA A 113 -7.61 8.45 -18.85
N THR A 114 -7.12 9.67 -19.11
CA THR A 114 -6.03 10.31 -18.35
C THR A 114 -6.52 11.17 -17.20
N GLN A 115 -7.81 11.44 -17.13
CA GLN A 115 -8.41 12.26 -16.07
C GLN A 115 -8.51 11.44 -14.78
N GLY A 116 -8.28 12.09 -13.64
CA GLY A 116 -8.42 11.48 -12.32
C GLY A 116 -8.81 12.51 -11.27
N PHE A 117 -8.95 12.03 -10.05
CA PHE A 117 -9.22 12.85 -8.88
C PHE A 117 -7.92 13.03 -8.08
N ASP A 118 -7.45 14.26 -8.00
CA ASP A 118 -6.35 14.66 -7.12
C ASP A 118 -6.91 14.86 -5.71
N ALA A 119 -6.59 13.93 -4.80
CA ALA A 119 -7.10 13.94 -3.44
C ALA A 119 -6.46 15.03 -2.55
N GLN A 120 -5.30 15.56 -2.95
CA GLN A 120 -4.64 16.63 -2.22
C GLN A 120 -5.32 17.98 -2.46
N ASP A 121 -5.64 18.29 -3.72
CA ASP A 121 -6.25 19.56 -4.13
C ASP A 121 -7.78 19.45 -4.29
N GLU A 122 -8.35 18.25 -4.12
CA GLU A 122 -9.77 17.91 -4.33
C GLU A 122 -10.28 18.29 -5.72
N GLN A 123 -9.45 18.15 -6.73
CA GLN A 123 -9.75 18.57 -8.11
C GLN A 123 -9.67 17.41 -9.11
N TYR A 124 -10.43 17.56 -10.20
CA TYR A 124 -10.37 16.65 -11.35
C TYR A 124 -9.33 17.17 -12.34
N VAL A 125 -8.23 16.41 -12.49
CA VAL A 125 -7.06 16.85 -13.26
C VAL A 125 -6.60 15.77 -14.24
N ASP A 126 -5.74 16.15 -15.17
CA ASP A 126 -4.99 15.17 -15.96
C ASP A 126 -3.85 14.63 -15.11
N MET A 127 -3.92 13.32 -14.79
CA MET A 127 -3.03 12.65 -13.85
C MET A 127 -1.58 12.61 -14.33
N PHE A 128 -1.36 12.42 -15.63
CA PHE A 128 0.00 12.44 -16.18
C PHE A 128 0.65 13.83 -16.08
N SER A 129 -0.13 14.88 -16.38
CA SER A 129 0.37 16.26 -16.26
C SER A 129 0.69 16.67 -14.83
N LYS A 130 -0.04 16.10 -13.85
CA LYS A 130 0.21 16.32 -12.41
C LYS A 130 1.29 15.39 -11.85
N GLY A 131 1.74 14.38 -12.58
CA GLY A 131 2.70 13.40 -12.11
C GLY A 131 2.12 12.37 -11.13
N ILE A 132 0.80 12.21 -11.12
CA ILE A 132 0.10 11.20 -10.30
C ILE A 132 -0.01 9.92 -11.13
N ILE A 133 1.00 9.08 -11.02
CA ILE A 133 1.17 7.89 -11.85
C ILE A 133 1.51 6.68 -10.98
N ASP A 134 1.10 5.50 -11.44
CA ASP A 134 1.42 4.22 -10.80
C ASP A 134 2.19 3.32 -11.77
N PRO A 135 3.14 2.48 -11.28
CA PRO A 135 3.78 1.48 -12.11
C PRO A 135 2.78 0.41 -12.56
N THR A 136 2.70 0.14 -13.86
CA THR A 136 1.78 -0.85 -14.43
C THR A 136 1.95 -2.23 -13.80
N LYS A 137 3.19 -2.65 -13.61
CA LYS A 137 3.53 -3.95 -13.01
C LYS A 137 2.93 -4.12 -11.62
N VAL A 138 3.00 -3.09 -10.78
CA VAL A 138 2.47 -3.12 -9.41
C VAL A 138 0.95 -3.27 -9.43
N VAL A 139 0.26 -2.43 -10.21
CA VAL A 139 -1.21 -2.47 -10.32
C VAL A 139 -1.69 -3.82 -10.85
N ARG A 140 -1.03 -4.34 -11.90
CA ARG A 140 -1.35 -5.62 -12.51
C ARG A 140 -1.13 -6.79 -11.55
N SER A 141 0.04 -6.85 -10.88
CA SER A 141 0.36 -7.93 -9.95
C SER A 141 -0.58 -7.92 -8.74
N ALA A 142 -0.86 -6.74 -8.18
CA ALA A 142 -1.80 -6.61 -7.06
C ALA A 142 -3.20 -7.13 -7.42
N LEU A 143 -3.70 -6.81 -8.62
CA LEU A 143 -4.98 -7.32 -9.09
C LEU A 143 -4.96 -8.84 -9.29
N GLN A 144 -3.89 -9.38 -9.88
CA GLN A 144 -3.73 -10.80 -10.13
C GLN A 144 -3.68 -11.59 -8.82
N ASP A 145 -2.89 -11.15 -7.86
CA ASP A 145 -2.74 -11.81 -6.57
C ASP A 145 -4.04 -11.72 -5.75
N ALA A 146 -4.68 -10.56 -5.72
CA ALA A 146 -5.96 -10.37 -5.05
C ALA A 146 -7.05 -11.28 -5.64
N SER A 147 -7.12 -11.42 -6.96
CA SER A 147 -8.09 -12.29 -7.62
C SER A 147 -7.84 -13.77 -7.34
N SER A 148 -6.57 -14.18 -7.26
CA SER A 148 -6.18 -15.54 -6.91
C SER A 148 -6.60 -15.90 -5.49
N ILE A 149 -6.30 -15.04 -4.53
CA ILE A 149 -6.68 -15.24 -3.13
C ILE A 149 -8.21 -15.22 -2.95
N ALA A 150 -8.89 -14.28 -3.58
CA ALA A 150 -10.35 -14.21 -3.53
C ALA A 150 -11.00 -15.48 -4.11
N GLY A 151 -10.47 -16.01 -5.22
CA GLY A 151 -10.93 -17.25 -5.81
C GLY A 151 -10.78 -18.44 -4.87
N LEU A 152 -9.64 -18.53 -4.17
CA LEU A 152 -9.42 -19.57 -3.16
C LEU A 152 -10.40 -19.42 -1.99
N LEU A 153 -10.61 -18.21 -1.48
CA LEU A 153 -11.52 -17.96 -0.35
C LEU A 153 -12.98 -18.32 -0.70
N ILE A 154 -13.43 -18.00 -1.90
CA ILE A 154 -14.81 -18.31 -2.35
C ILE A 154 -15.04 -19.83 -2.45
N THR A 155 -14.02 -20.60 -2.80
CA THR A 155 -14.10 -22.06 -2.94
C THR A 155 -13.82 -22.81 -1.63
N THR A 156 -13.48 -22.11 -0.54
CA THR A 156 -13.15 -22.69 0.76
C THR A 156 -14.41 -22.83 1.62
N GLU A 157 -14.68 -24.03 2.12
CA GLU A 157 -15.82 -24.29 3.02
C GLU A 157 -15.47 -24.03 4.51
N ALA A 158 -14.18 -24.18 4.88
CA ALA A 158 -13.73 -23.98 6.24
C ALA A 158 -12.31 -23.39 6.28
N MET A 159 -12.07 -22.52 7.26
CA MET A 159 -10.77 -21.98 7.55
C MET A 159 -10.36 -22.39 8.96
N ILE A 160 -9.15 -22.95 9.09
CA ILE A 160 -8.55 -23.32 10.36
C ILE A 160 -7.44 -22.31 10.66
N ALA A 161 -7.54 -21.65 11.81
CA ALA A 161 -6.54 -20.69 12.25
C ALA A 161 -6.23 -20.94 13.74
N ASP A 162 -5.04 -20.57 14.16
CA ASP A 162 -4.67 -20.62 15.58
C ASP A 162 -5.55 -19.66 16.38
N LYS A 163 -6.00 -20.13 17.55
CA LYS A 163 -6.72 -19.27 18.49
C LYS A 163 -5.74 -18.19 18.97
N PRO A 164 -6.14 -16.90 19.00
CA PRO A 164 -5.30 -15.85 19.56
C PRO A 164 -4.90 -16.25 20.99
N GLU A 165 -3.61 -16.21 21.30
CA GLU A 165 -3.14 -16.40 22.65
C GLU A 165 -3.78 -15.35 23.56
N GLU A 166 -4.49 -15.79 24.59
CA GLU A 166 -4.89 -14.91 25.67
C GLU A 166 -3.58 -14.42 26.29
N LYS A 167 -3.28 -13.13 26.15
CA LYS A 167 -2.18 -12.52 26.89
C LYS A 167 -2.45 -12.78 28.35
N ASP A 168 -1.75 -13.77 28.90
CA ASP A 168 -1.75 -14.01 30.33
C ASP A 168 -1.37 -12.68 30.98
N SER A 169 -2.37 -12.00 31.52
CA SER A 169 -2.15 -10.85 32.38
C SER A 169 -1.49 -11.42 33.63
N GLY A 170 -0.18 -11.63 33.53
CA GLY A 170 0.65 -12.03 34.64
C GLY A 170 0.27 -11.17 35.85
N PRO A 171 0.27 -11.75 37.04
CA PRO A 171 -0.21 -11.07 38.23
C PRO A 171 0.49 -9.71 38.32
N ALA A 172 -0.33 -8.64 38.36
CA ALA A 172 0.15 -7.29 38.57
C ALA A 172 1.05 -7.29 39.81
N MET A 173 2.33 -7.01 39.61
CA MET A 173 3.23 -6.79 40.76
C MET A 173 2.61 -5.67 41.57
N PRO A 174 2.38 -5.92 42.89
CA PRO A 174 1.85 -4.85 43.73
C PRO A 174 2.84 -3.68 43.76
N PRO A 175 2.36 -2.47 43.64
CA PRO A 175 3.21 -1.29 43.75
C PRO A 175 3.58 -1.12 45.22
N GLY A 176 4.89 -1.13 45.51
CA GLY A 176 5.37 -0.47 46.72
C GLY A 176 5.54 -1.34 47.94
N GLY A 177 6.72 -1.72 48.13
CA GLY A 177 7.28 -1.95 49.44
C GLY A 177 8.40 -0.93 49.67
N MET A 178 8.00 0.31 49.85
CA MET A 178 8.86 1.32 50.49
C MET A 178 8.71 1.14 51.99
N GLY A 179 9.71 0.66 52.65
CA GLY A 179 9.61 0.54 54.09
C GLY A 179 10.83 -0.09 54.75
N GLY A 180 11.50 0.72 55.49
CA GLY A 180 12.44 0.23 56.49
C GLY A 180 13.85 0.73 56.30
N MET A 181 14.18 1.92 56.64
CA MET A 181 14.39 2.48 57.98
C MET A 181 14.92 1.50 59.00
N GLY A 182 16.08 1.78 59.49
CA GLY A 182 16.39 1.41 60.85
C GLY A 182 17.78 0.85 61.11
N GLY A 183 18.49 1.56 61.92
CA GLY A 183 19.54 1.03 62.74
C GLY A 183 20.91 1.61 62.44
N MET A 184 21.30 2.70 62.90
CA MET A 184 21.66 3.14 64.28
C MET A 184 22.35 2.15 65.15
N GLY A 185 23.56 2.47 65.52
CA GLY A 185 24.34 1.89 66.55
C GLY A 185 25.67 1.40 66.05
N GLY A 186 26.77 1.82 66.53
CA GLY A 186 27.14 2.46 67.74
C GLY A 186 28.61 2.21 67.92
N MET A 187 29.22 3.29 68.27
CA MET A 187 30.32 3.35 69.24
C MET A 187 31.28 2.20 69.40
N GLY A 188 32.52 2.55 69.39
CA GLY A 188 33.40 1.93 70.37
C GLY A 188 34.88 1.87 69.98
N MET A 189 35.64 2.86 70.50
CA MET A 189 37.07 2.81 70.81
C MET A 189 38.06 2.78 69.65
#